data_dbaa9eed4d9e1d422b884f2896b47600
#
_entry.id   dbaa9eed4d9e1d422b884f2896b47600
#
_cell.length_a   1.000
_cell.length_b   1.000
_cell.length_c   1.000
_cell.angle_alpha   90.00
_cell.angle_beta   90.00
_cell.angle_gamma   90.00
#
_symmetry.space_group_name_H-M   'P 1'
#
loop_
_entity.id
_entity.type
_entity.pdbx_description
1 polymer ?
#
loop_
_entity_poly.entity_id
_entity_poly.type
_entity_poly.pdbx_seq_one_letter_code
_entity_poly.pdbx_strand_id
1 'polypeptide(L)'
;MSETGNVWVFVEQDEGRIADVSLELMAKGRELADRLLSDLWALLFGDGVASLARGLIEVGADRVLLAEAAELKLYRTLPYARILTGLAKDRKPYILLFGATPVGRDLGPRVASALRSGLTADCTDLQIGDFESKKDGITYKDLLLQVRPAFGGNLIATIVNPRHRPQMATVREGVMRMVPADPGRMGQVESVGCAFEPGDFALEILTREMRQSTVRLKDSTVIVSGGAGVAGEEEFRLVRELANALGGEVGASRAAVDSGLIGKEHQVGQTGTTVRPRLYIAAGISGAIQHRAGMSESNKIIAINTDPDAPIFQIAQYKIVGDLGEVIPLMIAALREKAK
;
A
#
# COMPACT_ATOMS: atom_id res chain seq x y z
N MET A 1 -29.23 17.43 -8.03
CA MET A 1 -27.79 17.67 -8.09
C MET A 1 -27.18 16.82 -6.98
N SER A 2 -26.37 15.81 -7.31
CA SER A 2 -25.65 15.05 -6.28
C SER A 2 -24.72 16.02 -5.57
N GLU A 3 -24.79 16.10 -4.23
CA GLU A 3 -23.80 16.82 -3.42
C GLU A 3 -22.48 16.02 -3.46
N THR A 4 -21.78 16.09 -4.58
CA THR A 4 -20.46 15.51 -4.71
C THR A 4 -19.46 16.47 -4.07
N GLY A 5 -19.11 16.18 -2.82
CA GLY A 5 -18.01 16.86 -2.15
C GLY A 5 -16.65 16.34 -2.66
N ASN A 6 -15.58 16.98 -2.21
CA ASN A 6 -14.21 16.70 -2.65
C ASN A 6 -13.68 15.32 -2.20
N VAL A 7 -12.73 14.80 -2.95
CA VAL A 7 -11.93 13.61 -2.58
C VAL A 7 -10.73 14.07 -1.77
N TRP A 8 -10.54 13.51 -0.59
CA TRP A 8 -9.43 13.81 0.30
C TRP A 8 -8.49 12.62 0.44
N VAL A 9 -7.19 12.90 0.47
CA VAL A 9 -6.14 11.93 0.78
C VAL A 9 -5.35 12.44 1.97
N PHE A 10 -5.30 11.63 3.04
CA PHE A 10 -4.38 11.86 4.14
C PHE A 10 -2.97 11.46 3.68
N VAL A 11 -2.05 12.43 3.67
CA VAL A 11 -0.67 12.26 3.22
C VAL A 11 0.20 11.88 4.41
N GLU A 12 0.76 10.69 4.36
CA GLU A 12 1.78 10.25 5.30
C GLU A 12 3.15 10.75 4.84
N GLN A 13 3.90 11.30 5.76
CA GLN A 13 5.26 11.75 5.55
C GLN A 13 6.13 11.40 6.76
N ASP A 14 7.40 11.25 6.54
CA ASP A 14 8.39 11.00 7.56
C ASP A 14 9.71 11.69 7.18
N GLU A 15 10.24 12.50 8.09
CA GLU A 15 11.49 13.26 7.92
C GLU A 15 11.57 14.03 6.59
N GLY A 16 10.45 14.64 6.17
CA GLY A 16 10.37 15.43 4.95
C GLY A 16 10.28 14.60 3.66
N ARG A 17 9.98 13.31 3.75
CA ARG A 17 9.70 12.44 2.62
C ARG A 17 8.26 11.95 2.66
N ILE A 18 7.53 12.12 1.55
CA ILE A 18 6.18 11.57 1.38
C ILE A 18 6.27 10.06 1.23
N ALA A 19 5.41 9.32 1.94
CA ALA A 19 5.32 7.86 1.83
C ALA A 19 4.75 7.47 0.45
N ASP A 20 5.29 6.39 -0.12
CA ASP A 20 4.90 5.92 -1.46
C ASP A 20 3.39 5.63 -1.57
N VAL A 21 2.79 5.05 -0.53
CA VAL A 21 1.34 4.82 -0.47
C VAL A 21 0.54 6.11 -0.62
N SER A 22 1.04 7.23 -0.11
CA SER A 22 0.38 8.53 -0.28
C SER A 22 0.42 9.00 -1.73
N LEU A 23 1.54 8.80 -2.43
CA LEU A 23 1.66 9.11 -3.86
C LEU A 23 0.76 8.20 -4.71
N GLU A 24 0.67 6.91 -4.37
CA GLU A 24 -0.28 5.97 -4.97
C GLU A 24 -1.73 6.44 -4.78
N LEU A 25 -2.07 6.88 -3.56
CA LEU A 25 -3.39 7.39 -3.24
C LEU A 25 -3.71 8.73 -3.88
N MET A 26 -2.72 9.60 -4.08
CA MET A 26 -2.89 10.85 -4.83
C MET A 26 -3.30 10.55 -6.28
N ALA A 27 -2.62 9.60 -6.93
CA ALA A 27 -2.95 9.18 -8.29
C ALA A 27 -4.38 8.58 -8.37
N LYS A 28 -4.73 7.67 -7.47
CA LYS A 28 -6.08 7.07 -7.42
C LYS A 28 -7.14 8.10 -7.03
N GLY A 29 -6.84 8.97 -6.07
CA GLY A 29 -7.72 10.07 -5.67
C GLY A 29 -8.02 11.03 -6.83
N ARG A 30 -7.04 11.29 -7.70
CA ARG A 30 -7.25 12.09 -8.93
C ARG A 30 -8.24 11.41 -9.88
N GLU A 31 -8.05 10.11 -10.15
CA GLU A 31 -8.98 9.31 -10.97
C GLU A 31 -10.42 9.37 -10.42
N LEU A 32 -10.58 9.21 -9.10
CA LEU A 32 -11.88 9.26 -8.44
C LEU A 32 -12.49 10.66 -8.50
N ALA A 33 -11.71 11.70 -8.26
CA ALA A 33 -12.16 13.09 -8.30
C ALA A 33 -12.57 13.51 -9.72
N ASP A 34 -11.82 13.12 -10.75
CA ASP A 34 -12.16 13.35 -12.15
C ASP A 34 -13.48 12.68 -12.51
N ARG A 35 -13.71 11.45 -12.04
CA ARG A 35 -14.96 10.72 -12.27
C ARG A 35 -16.16 11.39 -11.60
N LEU A 36 -15.92 12.03 -10.44
CA LEU A 36 -16.94 12.77 -9.68
C LEU A 36 -17.09 14.23 -10.13
N LEU A 37 -16.27 14.71 -11.07
CA LEU A 37 -16.18 16.11 -11.46
C LEU A 37 -15.95 17.02 -10.23
N SER A 38 -15.05 16.63 -9.35
CA SER A 38 -14.73 17.27 -8.08
C SER A 38 -13.22 17.49 -7.89
N ASP A 39 -12.84 18.22 -6.86
CA ASP A 39 -11.44 18.47 -6.52
C ASP A 39 -10.81 17.32 -5.74
N LEU A 40 -9.50 17.13 -5.93
CA LEU A 40 -8.64 16.32 -5.08
C LEU A 40 -7.91 17.21 -4.08
N TRP A 41 -8.08 16.94 -2.79
CA TRP A 41 -7.40 17.66 -1.71
C TRP A 41 -6.44 16.74 -0.97
N ALA A 42 -5.20 17.19 -0.80
CA ALA A 42 -4.19 16.52 0.01
C ALA A 42 -4.18 17.11 1.42
N LEU A 43 -4.14 16.26 2.44
CA LEU A 43 -4.04 16.66 3.85
C LEU A 43 -2.60 16.40 4.31
N LEU A 44 -1.80 17.45 4.42
CA LEU A 44 -0.39 17.39 4.77
C LEU A 44 -0.19 17.96 6.19
N PHE A 45 0.14 17.08 7.14
CA PHE A 45 0.33 17.44 8.55
C PHE A 45 1.77 17.15 8.97
N GLY A 46 2.36 18.06 9.76
CA GLY A 46 3.72 17.89 10.25
C GLY A 46 4.32 19.15 10.87
N ASP A 47 5.64 19.13 11.00
CA ASP A 47 6.46 20.26 11.43
C ASP A 47 7.51 20.52 10.34
N GLY A 48 7.51 21.71 9.74
CA GLY A 48 8.41 22.10 8.66
C GLY A 48 8.18 21.34 7.34
N VAL A 49 6.94 20.94 7.03
CA VAL A 49 6.60 20.10 5.86
C VAL A 49 6.07 20.88 4.65
N ALA A 50 5.97 22.20 4.74
CA ALA A 50 5.41 23.05 3.66
C ALA A 50 6.08 22.83 2.31
N SER A 51 7.38 22.52 2.27
CA SER A 51 8.11 22.25 1.04
C SER A 51 7.59 21.05 0.24
N LEU A 52 6.91 20.11 0.89
CA LEU A 52 6.32 18.93 0.25
C LEU A 52 5.03 19.24 -0.52
N ALA A 53 4.37 20.37 -0.23
CA ALA A 53 3.08 20.71 -0.82
C ALA A 53 3.16 20.86 -2.34
N ARG A 54 4.26 21.38 -2.88
CA ARG A 54 4.45 21.51 -4.33
C ARG A 54 4.43 20.15 -5.02
N GLY A 55 5.15 19.16 -4.49
CA GLY A 55 5.15 17.79 -5.04
C GLY A 55 3.76 17.14 -5.04
N LEU A 56 2.92 17.42 -4.03
CA LEU A 56 1.54 16.93 -3.98
C LEU A 56 0.64 17.55 -5.06
N ILE A 57 0.86 18.82 -5.38
CA ILE A 57 0.17 19.48 -6.50
C ILE A 57 0.58 18.82 -7.82
N GLU A 58 1.87 18.62 -8.03
CA GLU A 58 2.41 18.00 -9.24
C GLU A 58 1.91 16.59 -9.51
N VAL A 59 1.56 15.83 -8.45
CA VAL A 59 0.98 14.47 -8.58
C VAL A 59 -0.55 14.45 -8.54
N GLY A 60 -1.21 15.63 -8.58
CA GLY A 60 -2.65 15.67 -8.83
C GLY A 60 -3.51 16.49 -7.88
N ALA A 61 -2.99 17.01 -6.76
CA ALA A 61 -3.79 17.83 -5.86
C ALA A 61 -4.23 19.15 -6.51
N ASP A 62 -5.50 19.51 -6.36
CA ASP A 62 -6.01 20.83 -6.65
C ASP A 62 -5.81 21.76 -5.45
N ARG A 63 -5.83 21.18 -4.23
CA ARG A 63 -5.57 21.88 -2.99
C ARG A 63 -4.78 21.02 -2.01
N VAL A 64 -3.87 21.65 -1.27
CA VAL A 64 -3.16 21.06 -0.13
C VAL A 64 -3.61 21.78 1.14
N LEU A 65 -4.25 21.09 2.07
CA LEU A 65 -4.53 21.58 3.41
C LEU A 65 -3.30 21.29 4.28
N LEU A 66 -2.57 22.35 4.61
CA LEU A 66 -1.32 22.28 5.34
C LEU A 66 -1.55 22.61 6.81
N ALA A 67 -1.38 21.61 7.70
CA ALA A 67 -1.37 21.79 9.15
C ALA A 67 0.07 21.68 9.66
N GLU A 68 0.66 22.79 10.05
CA GLU A 68 2.03 22.84 10.59
C GLU A 68 2.03 23.22 12.07
N ALA A 69 2.64 22.37 12.88
CA ALA A 69 2.88 22.63 14.31
C ALA A 69 3.99 21.70 14.82
N ALA A 70 4.78 22.16 15.79
CA ALA A 70 5.84 21.35 16.43
C ALA A 70 5.27 20.06 17.05
N GLU A 71 4.03 20.11 17.54
CA GLU A 71 3.30 18.97 18.13
C GLU A 71 3.00 17.87 17.09
N LEU A 72 3.04 18.17 15.80
CA LEU A 72 2.80 17.25 14.68
C LEU A 72 4.10 16.67 14.13
N LYS A 73 5.27 16.99 14.69
CA LYS A 73 6.57 16.48 14.22
C LYS A 73 6.62 14.95 14.20
N LEU A 74 6.13 14.32 15.24
CA LEU A 74 5.99 12.88 15.33
C LEU A 74 4.52 12.51 15.41
N TYR A 75 4.13 11.45 14.70
CA TYR A 75 2.75 10.99 14.70
C TYR A 75 2.29 10.59 16.09
N ARG A 76 1.17 11.14 16.50
CA ARG A 76 0.36 10.73 17.66
C ARG A 76 -1.10 10.77 17.25
N THR A 77 -1.85 9.75 17.60
CA THR A 77 -3.23 9.55 17.14
C THR A 77 -4.14 10.75 17.47
N LEU A 78 -4.11 11.23 18.70
CA LEU A 78 -5.11 12.20 19.17
C LEU A 78 -4.94 13.60 18.53
N PRO A 79 -3.74 14.21 18.47
CA PRO A 79 -3.56 15.50 17.80
C PRO A 79 -3.94 15.44 16.32
N TYR A 80 -3.51 14.40 15.60
CA TYR A 80 -3.84 14.20 14.20
C TYR A 80 -5.34 14.00 13.97
N ALA A 81 -5.98 13.15 14.80
CA ALA A 81 -7.41 12.87 14.71
C ALA A 81 -8.25 14.11 14.99
N ARG A 82 -7.83 14.97 15.95
CA ARG A 82 -8.52 16.23 16.26
C ARG A 82 -8.57 17.15 15.05
N ILE A 83 -7.40 17.46 14.46
CA ILE A 83 -7.32 18.35 13.31
C ILE A 83 -8.13 17.79 12.15
N LEU A 84 -7.89 16.51 11.79
CA LEU A 84 -8.56 15.90 10.66
C LEU A 84 -10.08 15.82 10.84
N THR A 85 -10.54 15.45 12.03
CA THR A 85 -11.98 15.39 12.33
C THR A 85 -12.62 16.79 12.29
N GLY A 86 -11.94 17.81 12.81
CA GLY A 86 -12.38 19.20 12.75
C GLY A 86 -12.56 19.67 11.31
N LEU A 87 -11.52 19.49 10.49
CA LEU A 87 -11.55 19.82 9.06
C LEU A 87 -12.66 19.06 8.32
N ALA A 88 -12.83 17.77 8.58
CA ALA A 88 -13.83 16.97 7.91
C ALA A 88 -15.27 17.36 8.29
N LYS A 89 -15.51 17.79 9.53
CA LYS A 89 -16.82 18.33 9.97
C LYS A 89 -17.15 19.67 9.32
N ASP A 90 -16.14 20.52 9.16
CA ASP A 90 -16.29 21.86 8.57
C ASP A 90 -16.45 21.79 7.04
N ARG A 91 -15.57 21.06 6.36
CA ARG A 91 -15.46 21.04 4.89
C ARG A 91 -16.24 19.92 4.22
N LYS A 92 -16.73 18.92 4.98
CA LYS A 92 -17.61 17.83 4.54
C LYS A 92 -17.12 17.10 3.27
N PRO A 93 -15.95 16.46 3.29
CA PRO A 93 -15.47 15.69 2.15
C PRO A 93 -16.43 14.57 1.76
N TYR A 94 -16.48 14.22 0.48
CA TYR A 94 -17.26 13.10 -0.02
C TYR A 94 -16.56 11.76 0.22
N ILE A 95 -15.23 11.75 -0.02
CA ILE A 95 -14.35 10.60 0.17
C ILE A 95 -13.14 11.04 1.02
N LEU A 96 -12.67 10.16 1.90
CA LEU A 96 -11.45 10.35 2.68
C LEU A 96 -10.63 9.05 2.70
N LEU A 97 -9.44 9.10 2.11
CA LEU A 97 -8.55 7.96 1.89
C LEU A 97 -7.32 8.00 2.79
N PHE A 98 -6.88 6.83 3.23
CA PHE A 98 -5.67 6.61 4.04
C PHE A 98 -4.86 5.45 3.45
N GLY A 99 -3.55 5.44 3.66
CA GLY A 99 -2.74 4.23 3.49
C GLY A 99 -3.14 3.15 4.52
N ALA A 100 -3.05 1.88 4.19
CA ALA A 100 -3.22 0.79 5.15
C ALA A 100 -1.89 0.48 5.88
N THR A 101 -1.16 1.53 6.24
CA THR A 101 0.06 1.55 7.05
C THR A 101 -0.27 1.45 8.54
N PRO A 102 0.72 1.30 9.42
CA PRO A 102 0.48 1.45 10.86
C PRO A 102 -0.20 2.78 11.24
N VAL A 103 0.18 3.89 10.60
CA VAL A 103 -0.42 5.22 10.86
C VAL A 103 -1.87 5.26 10.38
N GLY A 104 -2.13 4.89 9.12
CA GLY A 104 -3.49 4.97 8.58
C GLY A 104 -4.46 3.97 9.20
N ARG A 105 -3.97 2.79 9.63
CA ARG A 105 -4.77 1.79 10.37
C ARG A 105 -5.12 2.22 11.80
N ASP A 106 -4.37 3.15 12.36
CA ASP A 106 -4.65 3.77 13.66
C ASP A 106 -5.53 5.02 13.50
N LEU A 107 -5.14 5.96 12.63
CA LEU A 107 -5.83 7.24 12.44
C LEU A 107 -7.21 7.07 11.80
N GLY A 108 -7.29 6.28 10.72
CA GLY A 108 -8.53 6.13 9.93
C GLY A 108 -9.74 5.69 10.76
N PRO A 109 -9.66 4.59 11.54
CA PRO A 109 -10.76 4.15 12.41
C PRO A 109 -11.12 5.17 13.48
N ARG A 110 -10.13 5.89 14.02
CA ARG A 110 -10.36 6.95 15.03
C ARG A 110 -11.18 8.09 14.45
N VAL A 111 -10.82 8.56 13.25
CA VAL A 111 -11.55 9.61 12.53
C VAL A 111 -12.95 9.12 12.11
N ALA A 112 -13.06 7.89 11.59
CA ALA A 112 -14.34 7.31 11.20
C ALA A 112 -15.33 7.26 12.38
N SER A 113 -14.86 6.81 13.54
CA SER A 113 -15.65 6.80 14.79
C SER A 113 -16.11 8.20 15.19
N ALA A 114 -15.22 9.20 15.14
CA ALA A 114 -15.54 10.58 15.52
C ALA A 114 -16.54 11.26 14.55
N LEU A 115 -16.52 10.85 13.27
CA LEU A 115 -17.45 11.32 12.24
C LEU A 115 -18.72 10.44 12.12
N ARG A 116 -18.78 9.34 12.88
CA ARG A 116 -19.87 8.35 12.80
C ARG A 116 -20.07 7.82 11.38
N SER A 117 -18.96 7.63 10.66
CA SER A 117 -18.95 7.10 9.30
C SER A 117 -18.32 5.70 9.24
N GLY A 118 -18.65 4.94 8.18
CA GLY A 118 -18.03 3.64 7.93
C GLY A 118 -16.65 3.79 7.30
N LEU A 119 -15.72 2.90 7.67
CA LEU A 119 -14.41 2.79 7.05
C LEU A 119 -14.17 1.35 6.62
N THR A 120 -13.82 1.15 5.34
CA THR A 120 -13.41 -0.15 4.82
C THR A 120 -11.89 -0.26 4.90
N ALA A 121 -11.43 -1.29 5.59
CA ALA A 121 -10.00 -1.49 5.81
C ALA A 121 -9.37 -2.37 4.72
N ASP A 122 -8.10 -2.02 4.35
CA ASP A 122 -7.22 -2.86 3.53
C ASP A 122 -7.76 -3.12 2.12
N CYS A 123 -8.28 -2.07 1.48
CA CYS A 123 -8.76 -2.12 0.10
C CYS A 123 -7.62 -2.36 -0.88
N THR A 124 -7.92 -3.08 -1.97
CA THR A 124 -7.00 -3.34 -3.07
C THR A 124 -7.40 -2.65 -4.37
N ASP A 125 -8.65 -2.16 -4.46
CA ASP A 125 -9.10 -1.27 -5.53
C ASP A 125 -10.22 -0.35 -5.03
N LEU A 126 -10.38 0.79 -5.69
CA LEU A 126 -11.41 1.80 -5.46
C LEU A 126 -11.98 2.26 -6.79
N GLN A 127 -13.30 2.34 -6.88
CA GLN A 127 -14.00 2.75 -8.10
C GLN A 127 -15.19 3.64 -7.75
N ILE A 128 -15.66 4.47 -8.69
CA ILE A 128 -16.94 5.16 -8.59
C ILE A 128 -17.98 4.39 -9.39
N GLY A 129 -19.12 4.12 -8.76
CA GLY A 129 -20.22 3.42 -9.43
C GLY A 129 -21.53 3.51 -8.67
N ASP A 130 -22.59 3.02 -9.30
CA ASP A 130 -23.94 3.02 -8.74
C ASP A 130 -24.20 1.72 -7.96
N PHE A 131 -25.02 1.80 -6.94
CA PHE A 131 -25.44 0.66 -6.14
C PHE A 131 -26.94 0.65 -5.94
N GLU A 132 -27.58 -0.42 -6.37
CA GLU A 132 -29.01 -0.66 -6.14
C GLU A 132 -29.20 -1.45 -4.83
N SER A 133 -29.86 -0.83 -3.86
CA SER A 133 -30.21 -1.48 -2.60
C SER A 133 -31.47 -2.31 -2.76
N LYS A 134 -31.32 -3.63 -2.79
CA LYS A 134 -32.47 -4.56 -2.84
C LYS A 134 -33.40 -4.41 -1.63
N LYS A 135 -32.88 -3.92 -0.51
CA LYS A 135 -33.67 -3.71 0.72
C LYS A 135 -34.61 -2.53 0.63
N ASP A 136 -34.15 -1.44 0.02
CA ASP A 136 -34.86 -0.15 0.02
C ASP A 136 -35.43 0.18 -1.36
N GLY A 137 -35.06 -0.57 -2.41
CA GLY A 137 -35.44 -0.28 -3.80
C GLY A 137 -34.83 1.02 -4.35
N ILE A 138 -33.76 1.53 -3.68
CA ILE A 138 -33.15 2.82 -4.01
C ILE A 138 -31.83 2.56 -4.76
N THR A 139 -31.65 3.25 -5.89
CA THR A 139 -30.37 3.33 -6.58
C THR A 139 -29.58 4.52 -6.06
N TYR A 140 -28.48 4.25 -5.38
CA TYR A 140 -27.50 5.25 -4.94
C TYR A 140 -26.47 5.45 -6.04
N LYS A 141 -26.27 6.70 -6.47
CA LYS A 141 -25.34 7.04 -7.54
C LYS A 141 -24.01 7.53 -7.02
N ASP A 142 -22.97 7.37 -7.85
CA ASP A 142 -21.64 7.92 -7.63
C ASP A 142 -21.01 7.52 -6.29
N LEU A 143 -21.27 6.30 -5.81
CA LEU A 143 -20.68 5.78 -4.59
C LEU A 143 -19.24 5.32 -4.79
N LEU A 144 -18.45 5.39 -3.71
CA LEU A 144 -17.16 4.73 -3.64
C LEU A 144 -17.37 3.21 -3.46
N LEU A 145 -17.06 2.46 -4.50
CA LEU A 145 -17.00 0.99 -4.48
C LEU A 145 -15.65 0.57 -3.93
N GLN A 146 -15.64 0.01 -2.72
CA GLN A 146 -14.45 -0.30 -1.95
C GLN A 146 -14.15 -1.80 -2.06
N VAL A 147 -13.20 -2.16 -2.91
CA VAL A 147 -12.87 -3.56 -3.22
C VAL A 147 -11.79 -4.06 -2.30
N ARG A 148 -12.03 -5.19 -1.63
CA ARG A 148 -11.06 -5.82 -0.76
C ARG A 148 -11.14 -7.34 -0.80
N PRO A 149 -10.02 -8.05 -0.57
CA PRO A 149 -10.04 -9.49 -0.34
C PRO A 149 -10.79 -9.83 0.96
N ALA A 150 -11.59 -10.87 0.92
CA ALA A 150 -12.30 -11.44 2.06
C ALA A 150 -11.97 -12.93 2.20
N PHE A 151 -12.22 -13.49 3.38
CA PHE A 151 -12.05 -14.92 3.67
C PHE A 151 -10.70 -15.49 3.20
N GLY A 152 -9.60 -14.91 3.67
CA GLY A 152 -8.25 -15.37 3.31
C GLY A 152 -7.83 -15.10 1.85
N GLY A 153 -8.57 -14.24 1.13
CA GLY A 153 -8.27 -13.86 -0.26
C GLY A 153 -8.99 -14.70 -1.31
N ASN A 154 -9.80 -15.68 -0.93
CA ASN A 154 -10.57 -16.50 -1.87
C ASN A 154 -11.77 -15.79 -2.49
N LEU A 155 -12.24 -14.74 -1.86
CA LEU A 155 -13.35 -13.93 -2.32
C LEU A 155 -12.93 -12.46 -2.38
N ILE A 156 -13.48 -11.75 -3.35
CA ILE A 156 -13.38 -10.29 -3.45
C ILE A 156 -14.72 -9.72 -3.04
N ALA A 157 -14.72 -8.84 -2.03
CA ALA A 157 -15.90 -8.14 -1.57
C ALA A 157 -15.86 -6.69 -2.04
N THR A 158 -16.95 -6.21 -2.62
CA THR A 158 -17.18 -4.79 -2.87
C THR A 158 -18.07 -4.23 -1.79
N ILE A 159 -17.55 -3.29 -1.01
CA ILE A 159 -18.25 -2.66 0.11
C ILE A 159 -18.66 -1.25 -0.29
N VAL A 160 -19.86 -0.86 0.10
CA VAL A 160 -20.41 0.48 -0.16
C VAL A 160 -20.94 1.10 1.13
N ASN A 161 -20.83 2.43 1.23
CA ASN A 161 -21.41 3.23 2.31
C ASN A 161 -22.37 4.28 1.74
N PRO A 162 -23.63 3.91 1.48
CA PRO A 162 -24.54 4.76 0.72
C PRO A 162 -25.06 5.98 1.48
N ARG A 163 -25.08 5.93 2.84
CA ARG A 163 -25.83 6.93 3.64
C ARG A 163 -24.94 7.91 4.40
N HIS A 164 -23.72 7.54 4.74
CA HIS A 164 -22.83 8.36 5.59
C HIS A 164 -21.69 8.95 4.75
N ARG A 165 -21.24 10.13 5.15
CA ARG A 165 -20.10 10.85 4.56
C ARG A 165 -19.12 11.31 5.66
N PRO A 166 -17.84 11.36 5.34
CA PRO A 166 -17.18 10.86 4.12
C PRO A 166 -17.27 9.33 3.97
N GLN A 167 -17.21 8.83 2.74
CA GLN A 167 -16.94 7.41 2.50
C GLN A 167 -15.44 7.19 2.72
N MET A 168 -15.07 6.28 3.63
CA MET A 168 -13.69 6.16 4.09
C MET A 168 -13.10 4.80 3.77
N ALA A 169 -11.85 4.78 3.35
CA ALA A 169 -11.10 3.55 3.10
C ALA A 169 -9.65 3.68 3.54
N THR A 170 -9.08 2.59 4.07
CA THR A 170 -7.63 2.42 4.04
C THR A 170 -7.26 1.52 2.87
N VAL A 171 -6.19 1.87 2.14
CA VAL A 171 -5.74 1.18 0.93
C VAL A 171 -4.38 0.56 1.15
N ARG A 172 -4.24 -0.70 0.75
CA ARG A 172 -2.99 -1.45 0.87
C ARG A 172 -1.88 -0.77 0.07
N GLU A 173 -0.69 -0.72 0.63
CA GLU A 173 0.50 -0.24 -0.07
C GLU A 173 0.84 -1.12 -1.28
N GLY A 174 1.31 -0.51 -2.35
CA GLY A 174 1.78 -1.21 -3.53
C GLY A 174 0.67 -1.78 -4.41
N VAL A 175 -0.61 -1.44 -4.18
CA VAL A 175 -1.73 -1.92 -5.03
C VAL A 175 -2.22 -0.88 -6.03
N MET A 176 -1.98 0.40 -5.78
CA MET A 176 -2.28 1.47 -6.73
C MET A 176 -1.02 1.87 -7.51
N ARG A 177 -1.19 2.53 -8.64
CA ARG A 177 -0.07 2.99 -9.47
C ARG A 177 0.20 4.46 -9.18
N MET A 178 1.46 4.80 -8.94
CA MET A 178 1.89 6.20 -8.94
C MET A 178 1.84 6.76 -10.37
N VAL A 179 1.60 8.06 -10.49
CA VAL A 179 1.70 8.79 -11.75
C VAL A 179 2.95 9.66 -11.74
N PRO A 180 3.56 9.93 -12.92
CA PRO A 180 4.64 10.90 -13.02
C PRO A 180 4.15 12.28 -12.56
N ALA A 181 5.02 13.03 -11.89
CA ALA A 181 4.76 14.42 -11.52
C ALA A 181 4.62 15.29 -12.76
N ASP A 182 3.65 16.20 -12.76
CA ASP A 182 3.47 17.24 -13.77
C ASP A 182 3.91 18.61 -13.18
N PRO A 183 5.12 19.11 -13.47
CA PRO A 183 5.60 20.38 -12.95
C PRO A 183 4.76 21.59 -13.39
N GLY A 184 3.98 21.46 -14.46
CA GLY A 184 3.08 22.51 -14.97
C GLY A 184 1.76 22.61 -14.22
N ARG A 185 1.42 21.60 -13.40
CA ARG A 185 0.14 21.60 -12.69
C ARG A 185 0.04 22.74 -11.67
N MET A 186 -1.10 23.42 -11.68
CA MET A 186 -1.43 24.48 -10.74
C MET A 186 -2.37 23.95 -9.65
N GLY A 187 -2.19 24.42 -8.43
CA GLY A 187 -3.01 24.11 -7.27
C GLY A 187 -2.83 25.14 -6.16
N GLN A 188 -3.58 25.02 -5.09
CA GLN A 188 -3.55 25.96 -3.97
C GLN A 188 -3.02 25.28 -2.71
N VAL A 189 -2.23 26.01 -1.92
CA VAL A 189 -1.85 25.58 -0.56
C VAL A 189 -2.60 26.47 0.42
N GLU A 190 -3.40 25.84 1.28
CA GLU A 190 -4.17 26.50 2.33
C GLU A 190 -3.63 26.08 3.69
N SER A 191 -3.06 27.02 4.45
CA SER A 191 -2.67 26.77 5.83
C SER A 191 -3.90 26.69 6.72
N VAL A 192 -3.97 25.63 7.52
CA VAL A 192 -5.08 25.39 8.46
C VAL A 192 -4.59 25.46 9.89
N GLY A 193 -5.40 26.01 10.78
CA GLY A 193 -5.05 26.16 12.18
C GLY A 193 -4.97 24.82 12.92
N CYS A 194 -3.99 24.69 13.79
CA CYS A 194 -3.81 23.55 14.68
C CYS A 194 -4.31 23.92 16.09
N ALA A 195 -5.57 23.61 16.39
CA ALA A 195 -6.13 23.80 17.71
C ALA A 195 -6.07 22.48 18.49
N PHE A 196 -5.27 22.47 19.56
CA PHE A 196 -5.09 21.31 20.43
C PHE A 196 -5.73 21.52 21.80
N GLU A 197 -6.10 20.45 22.46
CA GLU A 197 -6.50 20.42 23.86
C GLU A 197 -5.49 19.61 24.68
N PRO A 198 -5.35 19.84 25.98
CA PRO A 198 -4.41 19.11 26.84
C PRO A 198 -4.59 17.58 26.77
N GLY A 199 -5.83 17.10 26.56
CA GLY A 199 -6.12 15.68 26.43
C GLY A 199 -5.59 15.05 25.13
N ASP A 200 -5.21 15.83 24.13
CA ASP A 200 -4.64 15.31 22.90
C ASP A 200 -3.20 14.81 23.10
N PHE A 201 -2.56 15.21 24.17
CA PHE A 201 -1.18 14.86 24.52
C PHE A 201 -1.09 13.84 25.67
N ALA A 202 -2.07 12.93 25.75
CA ALA A 202 -2.09 11.86 26.76
C ALA A 202 -0.90 10.88 26.61
N LEU A 203 -0.22 10.88 25.45
CA LEU A 203 0.96 10.07 25.15
C LEU A 203 2.14 10.97 24.80
N GLU A 204 3.31 10.62 25.34
CA GLU A 204 4.60 11.21 25.01
C GLU A 204 5.49 10.18 24.32
N ILE A 205 6.17 10.58 23.25
CA ILE A 205 7.14 9.74 22.55
C ILE A 205 8.51 9.99 23.20
N LEU A 206 8.98 9.03 23.98
CA LEU A 206 10.26 9.13 24.67
C LEU A 206 11.45 8.83 23.75
N THR A 207 11.29 7.84 22.86
CA THR A 207 12.38 7.39 21.99
C THR A 207 11.80 6.93 20.67
N ARG A 208 12.51 7.21 19.58
CA ARG A 208 12.25 6.68 18.24
C ARG A 208 13.52 6.03 17.72
N GLU A 209 13.47 4.74 17.50
CA GLU A 209 14.58 3.98 16.92
C GLU A 209 14.26 3.66 15.45
N MET A 210 15.08 4.18 14.55
CA MET A 210 14.98 3.90 13.12
C MET A 210 15.80 2.67 12.78
N ARG A 211 15.16 1.59 12.34
CA ARG A 211 15.87 0.47 11.72
C ARG A 211 16.11 0.79 10.25
N GLN A 212 17.35 0.92 9.86
CA GLN A 212 17.71 0.97 8.45
C GLN A 212 17.51 -0.44 7.86
N SER A 213 16.48 -0.62 7.05
CA SER A 213 16.37 -1.82 6.24
C SER A 213 17.37 -1.71 5.09
N THR A 214 18.30 -2.65 5.03
CA THR A 214 19.21 -2.81 3.87
C THR A 214 18.50 -3.47 2.70
N VAL A 215 17.30 -4.00 2.90
CA VAL A 215 16.52 -4.76 1.92
C VAL A 215 15.57 -3.82 1.18
N ARG A 216 15.68 -3.77 -0.14
CA ARG A 216 14.88 -2.88 -1.00
C ARG A 216 13.93 -3.67 -1.92
N LEU A 217 13.10 -4.52 -1.33
CA LEU A 217 12.18 -5.35 -2.13
C LEU A 217 11.26 -4.54 -3.05
N LYS A 218 10.76 -3.39 -2.59
CA LYS A 218 9.82 -2.57 -3.39
C LYS A 218 10.46 -1.99 -4.65
N ASP A 219 11.74 -1.62 -4.57
CA ASP A 219 12.47 -0.96 -5.63
C ASP A 219 13.23 -1.93 -6.54
N SER A 220 13.27 -3.22 -6.18
CA SER A 220 14.05 -4.21 -6.91
C SER A 220 13.39 -4.60 -8.22
N THR A 221 14.17 -4.60 -9.29
CA THR A 221 13.74 -5.06 -10.62
C THR A 221 13.71 -6.58 -10.76
N VAL A 222 14.47 -7.29 -9.90
CA VAL A 222 14.54 -8.76 -9.86
C VAL A 222 14.46 -9.20 -8.41
N ILE A 223 13.57 -10.14 -8.13
CA ILE A 223 13.46 -10.77 -6.81
C ILE A 223 13.51 -12.28 -6.96
N VAL A 224 14.39 -12.92 -6.18
CA VAL A 224 14.43 -14.37 -6.04
C VAL A 224 13.97 -14.73 -4.64
N SER A 225 12.87 -15.46 -4.54
CA SER A 225 12.22 -15.77 -3.25
C SER A 225 12.26 -17.25 -2.92
N GLY A 226 12.68 -17.56 -1.69
CA GLY A 226 12.64 -18.90 -1.13
C GLY A 226 11.35 -19.17 -0.35
N GLY A 227 10.81 -20.38 -0.48
CA GLY A 227 9.61 -20.83 0.23
C GLY A 227 9.88 -21.92 1.26
N ALA A 228 8.78 -22.54 1.76
CA ALA A 228 8.86 -23.67 2.69
C ALA A 228 9.49 -24.94 2.10
N GLY A 229 9.57 -25.04 0.77
CA GLY A 229 10.25 -26.14 0.09
C GLY A 229 11.77 -26.01 0.07
N VAL A 230 12.34 -24.95 0.66
CA VAL A 230 13.80 -24.82 0.85
C VAL A 230 14.20 -25.55 2.13
N ALA A 231 15.01 -26.60 1.99
CA ALA A 231 15.35 -27.52 3.08
C ALA A 231 16.52 -27.02 3.96
N GLY A 232 16.47 -25.76 4.39
CA GLY A 232 17.45 -25.21 5.33
C GLY A 232 18.38 -24.16 4.73
N GLU A 233 19.38 -23.74 5.52
CA GLU A 233 20.25 -22.61 5.20
C GLU A 233 21.14 -22.86 3.95
N GLU A 234 21.58 -24.10 3.73
CA GLU A 234 22.40 -24.44 2.56
C GLU A 234 21.66 -24.26 1.23
N GLU A 235 20.42 -24.72 1.18
CA GLU A 235 19.58 -24.48 -0.01
C GLU A 235 19.15 -23.01 -0.11
N PHE A 236 18.89 -22.36 1.02
CA PHE A 236 18.55 -20.93 1.00
C PHE A 236 19.73 -20.08 0.49
N ARG A 237 20.96 -20.55 0.69
CA ARG A 237 22.16 -19.96 0.09
C ARG A 237 22.09 -19.95 -1.46
N LEU A 238 21.55 -20.99 -2.08
CA LEU A 238 21.37 -21.02 -3.53
C LEU A 238 20.41 -19.93 -4.01
N VAL A 239 19.34 -19.67 -3.24
CA VAL A 239 18.39 -18.55 -3.52
C VAL A 239 19.15 -17.21 -3.50
N ARG A 240 20.00 -16.99 -2.50
CA ARG A 240 20.85 -15.79 -2.38
C ARG A 240 21.83 -15.67 -3.55
N GLU A 241 22.48 -16.78 -3.92
CA GLU A 241 23.45 -16.81 -5.02
C GLU A 241 22.79 -16.49 -6.36
N LEU A 242 21.57 -17.02 -6.62
CA LEU A 242 20.83 -16.71 -7.82
C LEU A 242 20.37 -15.24 -7.85
N ALA A 243 19.91 -14.70 -6.72
CA ALA A 243 19.56 -13.29 -6.60
C ALA A 243 20.77 -12.39 -6.93
N ASN A 244 21.91 -12.69 -6.31
CA ASN A 244 23.15 -11.96 -6.58
C ASN A 244 23.61 -12.07 -8.05
N ALA A 245 23.52 -13.25 -8.64
CA ALA A 245 23.90 -13.46 -10.04
C ALA A 245 23.02 -12.66 -11.04
N LEU A 246 21.80 -12.36 -10.64
CA LEU A 246 20.83 -11.56 -11.41
C LEU A 246 20.84 -10.06 -11.02
N GLY A 247 21.65 -9.65 -10.05
CA GLY A 247 21.65 -8.29 -9.51
C GLY A 247 20.33 -7.91 -8.85
N GLY A 248 19.66 -8.89 -8.25
CA GLY A 248 18.36 -8.73 -7.62
C GLY A 248 18.38 -8.87 -6.10
N GLU A 249 17.23 -8.68 -5.48
CA GLU A 249 17.02 -8.84 -4.05
C GLU A 249 16.49 -10.24 -3.69
N VAL A 250 16.76 -10.63 -2.44
CA VAL A 250 16.27 -11.89 -1.88
C VAL A 250 14.93 -11.66 -1.19
N GLY A 251 13.90 -12.36 -1.66
CA GLY A 251 12.61 -12.41 -1.00
C GLY A 251 12.36 -13.76 -0.29
N ALA A 252 11.28 -13.82 0.48
CA ALA A 252 10.88 -15.05 1.15
C ALA A 252 9.38 -15.15 1.32
N SER A 253 8.86 -16.38 1.41
CA SER A 253 7.51 -16.62 1.88
C SER A 253 7.45 -16.45 3.41
N ARG A 254 6.24 -16.23 3.95
CA ARG A 254 6.03 -16.20 5.40
C ARG A 254 6.56 -17.46 6.09
N ALA A 255 6.35 -18.63 5.51
CA ALA A 255 6.81 -19.88 6.10
C ALA A 255 8.34 -19.97 6.21
N ALA A 256 9.09 -19.46 5.24
CA ALA A 256 10.55 -19.39 5.31
C ALA A 256 11.03 -18.41 6.39
N VAL A 257 10.31 -17.29 6.59
CA VAL A 257 10.59 -16.34 7.67
C VAL A 257 10.26 -16.94 9.03
N ASP A 258 9.07 -17.55 9.17
CA ASP A 258 8.63 -18.18 10.44
C ASP A 258 9.55 -19.35 10.85
N SER A 259 10.21 -20.03 9.89
CA SER A 259 11.23 -21.06 10.16
C SER A 259 12.63 -20.50 10.49
N GLY A 260 12.80 -19.19 10.46
CA GLY A 260 14.07 -18.53 10.82
C GLY A 260 15.15 -18.54 9.74
N LEU A 261 14.85 -18.96 8.50
CA LEU A 261 15.81 -18.97 7.38
C LEU A 261 16.24 -17.57 6.94
N ILE A 262 15.36 -16.58 7.16
CA ILE A 262 15.65 -15.19 6.78
C ILE A 262 14.80 -14.23 7.61
N GLY A 263 15.24 -12.97 7.71
CA GLY A 263 14.54 -11.93 8.48
C GLY A 263 13.20 -11.51 7.84
N LYS A 264 12.31 -10.94 8.68
CA LYS A 264 10.96 -10.51 8.29
C LYS A 264 10.96 -9.42 7.20
N GLU A 265 12.01 -8.65 7.09
CA GLU A 265 12.20 -7.59 6.08
C GLU A 265 12.25 -8.13 4.65
N HIS A 266 12.51 -9.43 4.47
CA HIS A 266 12.48 -10.13 3.19
C HIS A 266 11.11 -10.74 2.86
N GLN A 267 10.13 -10.64 3.76
CA GLN A 267 8.83 -11.30 3.57
C GLN A 267 8.03 -10.65 2.45
N VAL A 268 7.66 -11.45 1.45
CA VAL A 268 6.74 -11.09 0.36
C VAL A 268 5.37 -11.71 0.59
N GLY A 269 4.31 -10.93 0.44
CA GLY A 269 2.94 -11.39 0.58
C GLY A 269 2.02 -10.39 1.25
N GLN A 270 0.81 -10.81 1.54
CA GLN A 270 -0.23 -9.97 2.15
C GLN A 270 0.16 -9.37 3.50
N THR A 271 0.95 -10.08 4.31
CA THR A 271 1.43 -9.66 5.62
C THR A 271 2.89 -9.22 5.61
N GLY A 272 3.50 -9.16 4.45
CA GLY A 272 4.84 -8.68 4.17
C GLY A 272 4.82 -7.52 3.19
N THR A 273 5.86 -7.43 2.36
CA THR A 273 5.98 -6.42 1.31
C THR A 273 5.25 -6.88 0.05
N THR A 274 4.44 -6.00 -0.54
CA THR A 274 3.92 -6.17 -1.90
C THR A 274 4.95 -5.66 -2.89
N VAL A 275 5.26 -6.47 -3.91
CA VAL A 275 6.34 -6.22 -4.88
C VAL A 275 5.85 -6.36 -6.32
N ARG A 276 6.48 -5.62 -7.24
CA ARG A 276 6.17 -5.63 -8.68
C ARG A 276 7.46 -5.63 -9.52
N PRO A 277 8.37 -6.59 -9.31
CA PRO A 277 9.60 -6.64 -10.09
C PRO A 277 9.32 -6.96 -11.56
N ARG A 278 10.31 -6.66 -12.39
CA ARG A 278 10.30 -7.15 -13.79
C ARG A 278 10.42 -8.68 -13.86
N LEU A 279 11.12 -9.28 -12.90
CA LEU A 279 11.28 -10.73 -12.78
C LEU A 279 11.13 -11.16 -11.33
N TYR A 280 10.22 -12.08 -11.07
CA TYR A 280 10.06 -12.78 -9.80
C TYR A 280 10.35 -14.26 -9.97
N ILE A 281 11.30 -14.80 -9.19
CA ILE A 281 11.60 -16.23 -9.18
C ILE A 281 11.13 -16.80 -7.84
N ALA A 282 10.16 -17.72 -7.89
CA ALA A 282 9.61 -18.41 -6.74
C ALA A 282 10.21 -19.81 -6.63
N ALA A 283 11.15 -20.02 -5.69
CA ALA A 283 11.83 -21.28 -5.46
C ALA A 283 11.27 -21.98 -4.21
N GLY A 284 10.71 -23.19 -4.39
CA GLY A 284 10.11 -23.96 -3.28
C GLY A 284 8.91 -23.26 -2.61
N ILE A 285 8.21 -22.40 -3.34
CA ILE A 285 7.01 -21.68 -2.87
C ILE A 285 5.76 -22.39 -3.35
N SER A 286 4.85 -22.75 -2.45
CA SER A 286 3.59 -23.42 -2.79
C SER A 286 2.61 -22.53 -3.57
N GLY A 287 2.65 -21.23 -3.34
CA GLY A 287 1.71 -20.29 -3.96
C GLY A 287 0.41 -20.10 -3.22
N ALA A 288 0.45 -20.14 -1.89
CA ALA A 288 -0.66 -19.72 -1.07
C ALA A 288 -1.17 -18.34 -1.47
N ILE A 289 -2.48 -18.11 -1.39
CA ILE A 289 -3.14 -16.88 -1.84
C ILE A 289 -2.51 -15.64 -1.21
N GLN A 290 -2.13 -15.73 0.06
CA GLN A 290 -1.49 -14.64 0.79
C GLN A 290 -0.13 -14.26 0.21
N HIS A 291 0.65 -15.23 -0.30
CA HIS A 291 1.91 -14.95 -0.96
C HIS A 291 1.67 -14.38 -2.36
N ARG A 292 0.77 -15.00 -3.13
CA ARG A 292 0.41 -14.52 -4.48
C ARG A 292 -0.08 -13.08 -4.47
N ALA A 293 -0.88 -12.70 -3.46
CA ALA A 293 -1.37 -11.33 -3.29
C ALA A 293 -0.26 -10.27 -3.19
N GLY A 294 0.97 -10.67 -2.81
CA GLY A 294 2.11 -9.77 -2.71
C GLY A 294 3.01 -9.74 -3.95
N MET A 295 2.82 -10.59 -4.97
CA MET A 295 3.76 -10.67 -6.09
C MET A 295 3.12 -10.98 -7.46
N SER A 296 1.82 -11.21 -7.53
CA SER A 296 1.12 -11.54 -8.78
C SER A 296 1.21 -10.47 -9.87
N GLU A 297 1.45 -9.22 -9.48
CA GLU A 297 1.63 -8.09 -10.39
C GLU A 297 3.05 -7.98 -10.98
N SER A 298 3.93 -8.96 -10.72
CA SER A 298 5.25 -9.05 -11.34
C SER A 298 5.13 -9.23 -12.85
N ASN A 299 6.02 -8.59 -13.65
CA ASN A 299 5.91 -8.68 -15.11
C ASN A 299 6.16 -10.10 -15.64
N LYS A 300 7.11 -10.82 -15.01
CA LYS A 300 7.42 -12.23 -15.32
C LYS A 300 7.61 -12.98 -14.01
N ILE A 301 7.03 -14.18 -13.97
CA ILE A 301 7.13 -15.10 -12.84
C ILE A 301 7.68 -16.42 -13.34
N ILE A 302 8.80 -16.85 -12.72
CA ILE A 302 9.36 -18.19 -12.86
C ILE A 302 9.07 -18.91 -11.56
N ALA A 303 8.50 -20.11 -11.62
CA ALA A 303 8.27 -20.93 -10.43
C ALA A 303 9.02 -22.25 -10.54
N ILE A 304 9.71 -22.62 -9.45
CA ILE A 304 10.44 -23.89 -9.29
C ILE A 304 9.80 -24.62 -8.12
N ASN A 305 9.24 -25.77 -8.35
CA ASN A 305 8.62 -26.60 -7.31
C ASN A 305 8.69 -28.08 -7.71
N THR A 306 8.85 -28.95 -6.73
CA THR A 306 8.80 -30.42 -6.95
C THR A 306 7.36 -30.92 -7.14
N ASP A 307 6.36 -30.21 -6.60
CA ASP A 307 4.95 -30.52 -6.78
C ASP A 307 4.43 -29.93 -8.10
N PRO A 308 4.06 -30.75 -9.10
CA PRO A 308 3.56 -30.25 -10.39
C PRO A 308 2.21 -29.52 -10.27
N ASP A 309 1.45 -29.77 -9.20
CA ASP A 309 0.14 -29.17 -8.95
C ASP A 309 0.22 -27.95 -8.00
N ALA A 310 1.42 -27.49 -7.65
CA ALA A 310 1.61 -26.35 -6.79
C ALA A 310 0.83 -25.11 -7.30
N PRO A 311 0.01 -24.45 -6.47
CA PRO A 311 -0.81 -23.30 -6.88
C PRO A 311 -0.01 -22.14 -7.46
N ILE A 312 1.30 -22.02 -7.17
CA ILE A 312 2.16 -20.99 -7.75
C ILE A 312 2.23 -21.09 -9.26
N PHE A 313 2.13 -22.30 -9.80
CA PHE A 313 2.16 -22.55 -11.25
C PHE A 313 0.96 -21.95 -11.99
N GLN A 314 -0.16 -21.66 -11.31
CA GLN A 314 -1.32 -21.04 -11.94
C GLN A 314 -1.03 -19.62 -12.44
N ILE A 315 -0.08 -18.92 -11.81
CA ILE A 315 0.28 -17.53 -12.14
C ILE A 315 1.66 -17.39 -12.79
N ALA A 316 2.46 -18.47 -12.83
CA ALA A 316 3.79 -18.46 -13.40
C ALA A 316 3.75 -18.57 -14.93
N GLN A 317 4.52 -17.70 -15.64
CA GLN A 317 4.74 -17.81 -17.06
C GLN A 317 5.72 -18.96 -17.42
N TYR A 318 6.67 -19.22 -16.51
CA TYR A 318 7.62 -20.33 -16.66
C TYR A 318 7.52 -21.25 -15.46
N LYS A 319 7.24 -22.52 -15.74
CA LYS A 319 7.02 -23.57 -14.74
C LYS A 319 8.13 -24.58 -14.83
N ILE A 320 8.86 -24.77 -13.76
CA ILE A 320 9.96 -25.76 -13.68
C ILE A 320 9.58 -26.73 -12.56
N VAL A 321 9.17 -27.94 -12.98
CA VAL A 321 8.92 -29.05 -12.03
C VAL A 321 10.27 -29.74 -11.79
N GLY A 322 10.82 -29.56 -10.59
CA GLY A 322 12.13 -30.08 -10.24
C GLY A 322 12.61 -29.63 -8.87
N ASP A 323 13.69 -30.22 -8.44
CA ASP A 323 14.36 -29.85 -7.19
C ASP A 323 15.14 -28.54 -7.37
N LEU A 324 14.96 -27.59 -6.46
CA LEU A 324 15.62 -26.30 -6.51
C LEU A 324 17.15 -26.43 -6.34
N GLY A 325 17.62 -27.44 -5.60
CA GLY A 325 19.03 -27.75 -5.41
C GLY A 325 19.74 -28.17 -6.69
N GLU A 326 18.99 -28.73 -7.66
CA GLU A 326 19.50 -29.08 -8.99
C GLU A 326 19.31 -27.93 -9.99
N VAL A 327 18.11 -27.33 -9.98
CA VAL A 327 17.71 -26.32 -10.98
C VAL A 327 18.48 -25.00 -10.82
N ILE A 328 18.61 -24.50 -9.58
CA ILE A 328 19.25 -23.20 -9.34
C ILE A 328 20.74 -23.18 -9.76
N PRO A 329 21.58 -24.18 -9.43
CA PRO A 329 22.96 -24.23 -9.91
C PRO A 329 23.07 -24.23 -11.46
N LEU A 330 22.18 -24.94 -12.15
CA LEU A 330 22.16 -24.94 -13.62
C LEU A 330 21.77 -23.55 -14.17
N MET A 331 20.81 -22.86 -13.53
CA MET A 331 20.46 -21.48 -13.92
C MET A 331 21.66 -20.53 -13.74
N ILE A 332 22.36 -20.62 -12.61
CA ILE A 332 23.54 -19.80 -12.35
C ILE A 332 24.66 -20.09 -13.37
N ALA A 333 24.89 -21.36 -13.68
CA ALA A 333 25.90 -21.75 -14.69
C ALA A 333 25.57 -21.17 -16.08
N ALA A 334 24.31 -21.28 -16.51
CA ALA A 334 23.85 -20.73 -17.78
C ALA A 334 23.94 -19.19 -17.85
N LEU A 335 23.68 -18.49 -16.74
CA LEU A 335 23.84 -17.03 -16.63
C LEU A 335 25.31 -16.62 -16.78
N ARG A 336 26.22 -17.33 -16.13
CA ARG A 336 27.68 -17.05 -16.21
C ARG A 336 28.26 -17.31 -17.60
N GLU A 337 27.70 -18.27 -18.32
CA GLU A 337 28.13 -18.61 -19.69
C GLU A 337 27.72 -17.51 -20.70
N LYS A 338 26.52 -16.92 -20.49
CA LYS A 338 26.00 -15.82 -21.33
C LYS A 338 26.59 -14.45 -21.00
N ALA A 339 27.22 -14.29 -19.86
CA ALA A 339 27.87 -13.05 -19.43
C ALA A 339 29.35 -12.95 -19.90
N LYS A 340 29.89 -14.03 -20.49
CA LYS A 340 31.19 -14.07 -21.18
C LYS A 340 31.04 -13.69 -22.65
#